data_e4987c1580b575a21f99125b0eb58cac
#
_entry.id   e4987c1580b575a21f99125b0eb58cac
#
_cell.length_a   1.000
_cell.length_b   1.000
_cell.length_c   1.000
_cell.angle_alpha   90.00
_cell.angle_beta   90.00
_cell.angle_gamma   90.00
#
_symmetry.space_group_name_H-M   'P 1'
#
loop_
_entity.id
_entity.type
_entity.pdbx_description
1 polymer ?
#
loop_
_entity_poly.entity_id
_entity_poly.type
_entity_poly.pdbx_seq_one_letter_code
_entity_poly.pdbx_strand_id
1 'polypeptide(L)'
;MDHPSQAIVMQARLDETLRRGGTVCVPVGVIAQAWRGPRQVRLARLLKSRDIDIAIMTPNVARSVGLLCASTRHDDVIDVHVALCARERRHAVVTGDPDDMSRIDPALPIIRV
;
A
#
# COMPACT_ATOMS: atom_id res chain seq x y z
N MET A 1 -1.31 14.64 -0.32
CA MET A 1 -1.06 14.85 1.13
C MET A 1 -2.18 14.19 1.92
N ASP A 2 -1.82 13.35 2.88
CA ASP A 2 -2.82 12.64 3.64
C ASP A 2 -3.52 13.57 4.64
N HIS A 3 -4.83 13.58 4.59
CA HIS A 3 -5.62 14.27 5.59
C HIS A 3 -5.64 13.44 6.88
N PRO A 4 -5.53 14.05 8.09
CA PRO A 4 -5.53 13.28 9.35
C PRO A 4 -6.72 12.34 9.52
N SER A 5 -7.91 12.74 9.04
CA SER A 5 -9.10 11.89 9.09
C SER A 5 -8.96 10.65 8.18
N GLN A 6 -8.27 10.78 7.03
CA GLN A 6 -8.00 9.64 6.15
C GLN A 6 -7.07 8.63 6.81
N ALA A 7 -6.05 9.10 7.52
CA ALA A 7 -5.12 8.22 8.24
C ALA A 7 -5.84 7.41 9.31
N ILE A 8 -6.77 8.04 10.05
CA ILE A 8 -7.57 7.37 11.07
C ILE A 8 -8.49 6.32 10.44
N VAL A 9 -9.16 6.65 9.35
CA VAL A 9 -10.06 5.73 8.66
C VAL A 9 -9.28 4.55 8.09
N MET A 10 -8.12 4.79 7.48
CA MET A 10 -7.26 3.73 6.96
C MET A 10 -6.82 2.78 8.07
N GLN A 11 -6.35 3.32 9.20
CA GLN A 11 -5.91 2.51 10.34
C GLN A 11 -7.07 1.62 10.85
N ALA A 12 -8.25 2.19 10.99
CA ALA A 12 -9.43 1.44 11.44
C ALA A 12 -9.80 0.32 10.46
N ARG A 13 -9.71 0.59 9.17
CA ARG A 13 -9.98 -0.41 8.13
C ARG A 13 -8.99 -1.56 8.15
N LEU A 14 -7.71 -1.26 8.31
CA LEU A 14 -6.66 -2.28 8.40
C LEU A 14 -6.81 -3.11 9.67
N ASP A 15 -7.07 -2.47 10.81
CA ASP A 15 -7.30 -3.16 12.08
C ASP A 15 -8.51 -4.11 12.00
N GLU A 16 -9.58 -3.67 11.36
CA GLU A 16 -10.77 -4.51 11.16
C GLU A 16 -10.47 -5.73 10.30
N THR A 17 -9.72 -5.55 9.22
CA THR A 17 -9.30 -6.66 8.36
C THR A 17 -8.52 -7.70 9.15
N LEU A 18 -7.57 -7.26 9.96
CA LEU A 18 -6.76 -8.15 10.79
C LEU A 18 -7.59 -8.86 11.86
N ARG A 19 -8.53 -8.15 12.50
CA ARG A 19 -9.41 -8.77 13.51
C ARG A 19 -10.31 -9.85 12.92
N ARG A 20 -10.67 -9.73 11.64
CA ARG A 20 -11.49 -10.75 10.94
C ARG A 20 -10.66 -11.88 10.36
N GLY A 21 -9.37 -11.94 10.66
CA GLY A 21 -8.47 -12.99 10.17
C GLY A 21 -7.99 -12.78 8.75
N GLY A 22 -8.19 -11.60 8.18
CA GLY A 22 -7.64 -11.23 6.87
C GLY A 22 -6.17 -10.91 6.95
N THR A 23 -5.53 -10.83 5.78
CA THR A 23 -4.12 -10.44 5.66
C THR A 23 -4.02 -9.07 5.01
N VAL A 24 -2.95 -8.35 5.37
CA VAL A 24 -2.65 -7.03 4.81
C VAL A 24 -1.22 -7.06 4.30
N CYS A 25 -1.03 -6.65 3.05
CA CYS A 25 0.30 -6.47 2.47
C CYS A 25 0.67 -4.99 2.51
N VAL A 26 1.84 -4.69 3.07
CA VAL A 26 2.39 -3.34 3.10
C VAL A 26 3.72 -3.34 2.34
N PRO A 27 3.76 -2.76 1.14
CA PRO A 27 5.02 -2.59 0.43
C PRO A 27 5.99 -1.72 1.23
N VAL A 28 7.26 -2.08 1.24
CA VAL A 28 8.26 -1.46 2.12
C VAL A 28 8.39 0.05 1.92
N GLY A 29 8.22 0.55 0.70
CA GLY A 29 8.27 1.99 0.41
C GLY A 29 7.14 2.79 1.07
N VAL A 30 5.99 2.16 1.30
CA VAL A 30 4.87 2.79 2.02
C VAL A 30 5.26 3.06 3.46
N ILE A 31 6.04 2.17 4.09
CA ILE A 31 6.57 2.39 5.43
C ILE A 31 7.44 3.64 5.45
N ALA A 32 8.32 3.78 4.47
CA ALA A 32 9.20 4.94 4.37
C ALA A 32 8.42 6.24 4.19
N GLN A 33 7.33 6.23 3.41
CA GLN A 33 6.47 7.40 3.25
C GLN A 33 5.73 7.77 4.54
N ALA A 34 5.28 6.78 5.28
CA ALA A 34 4.43 7.00 6.47
C ALA A 34 5.24 7.27 7.73
N TRP A 35 6.46 6.77 7.82
CA TRP A 35 7.30 6.88 9.02
C TRP A 35 7.92 8.27 9.11
N ARG A 36 7.50 9.06 10.09
CA ARG A 36 7.95 10.46 10.23
C ARG A 36 8.59 10.77 11.57
N GLY A 37 8.77 9.78 12.46
CA GLY A 37 9.43 10.00 13.74
C GLY A 37 9.00 9.01 14.81
N PRO A 38 9.45 9.21 16.06
CA PRO A 38 9.27 8.23 17.13
C PRO A 38 7.82 8.07 17.59
N ARG A 39 6.91 8.94 17.15
CA ARG A 39 5.50 8.88 17.54
C ARG A 39 4.66 7.94 16.67
N GLN A 40 5.29 7.16 15.78
CA GLN A 40 4.59 6.22 14.91
C GLN A 40 4.26 4.90 15.63
N VAL A 41 3.69 4.99 16.82
CA VAL A 41 3.39 3.83 17.67
C VAL A 41 2.35 2.93 17.03
N ARG A 42 1.30 3.51 16.42
CA ARG A 42 0.24 2.74 15.77
C ARG A 42 0.77 1.97 14.56
N LEU A 43 1.58 2.63 13.73
CA LEU A 43 2.20 1.99 12.56
C LEU A 43 3.16 0.88 13.00
N ALA A 44 4.00 1.15 14.00
CA ALA A 44 4.93 0.16 14.53
C ALA A 44 4.19 -1.08 15.07
N ARG A 45 3.08 -0.86 15.77
CA ARG A 45 2.25 -1.95 16.29
C ARG A 45 1.62 -2.76 15.18
N LEU A 46 1.08 -2.09 14.15
CA LEU A 46 0.50 -2.74 12.99
C LEU A 46 1.53 -3.64 12.29
N LEU A 47 2.74 -3.14 12.08
CA LEU A 47 3.80 -3.86 11.38
C LEU A 47 4.32 -5.09 12.14
N LYS A 48 4.04 -5.20 13.45
CA LYS A 48 4.40 -6.37 14.26
C LYS A 48 3.35 -7.48 14.21
N SER A 49 2.20 -7.23 13.62
CA SER A 49 1.16 -8.25 13.49
C SER A 49 1.65 -9.39 12.60
N ARG A 50 1.30 -10.63 12.98
CA ARG A 50 1.64 -11.82 12.19
C ARG A 50 0.95 -11.86 10.85
N ASP A 51 -0.16 -11.16 10.71
CA ASP A 51 -0.99 -11.14 9.51
C ASP A 51 -0.62 -10.00 8.56
N ILE A 52 0.48 -9.29 8.86
CA ILE A 52 1.06 -8.29 7.98
C ILE A 52 2.17 -8.94 7.15
N ASP A 53 2.03 -8.81 5.83
CA ASP A 53 3.06 -9.19 4.86
C ASP A 53 3.77 -7.90 4.41
N ILE A 54 5.04 -7.76 4.73
CA ILE A 54 5.83 -6.61 4.27
C ILE A 54 6.51 -7.01 2.97
N ALA A 55 6.10 -6.39 1.87
CA ALA A 55 6.65 -6.69 0.55
C ALA A 55 7.92 -5.86 0.30
N ILE A 56 9.04 -6.55 0.14
CA ILE A 56 10.31 -5.92 -0.22
C ILE A 56 10.39 -5.69 -1.73
N MET A 57 11.25 -4.78 -2.15
CA MET A 57 11.51 -4.53 -3.56
C MET A 57 12.86 -5.17 -3.94
N THR A 58 12.80 -6.43 -4.40
CA THR A 58 13.99 -7.11 -4.92
C THR A 58 14.41 -6.50 -6.26
N PRO A 59 15.64 -6.79 -6.77
CA PRO A 59 16.03 -6.32 -8.10
C PRO A 59 15.06 -6.71 -9.21
N ASN A 60 14.50 -7.91 -9.17
CA ASN A 60 13.50 -8.33 -10.17
C ASN A 60 12.21 -7.52 -10.05
N VAL A 61 11.73 -7.31 -8.83
CA VAL A 61 10.53 -6.50 -8.59
C VAL A 61 10.79 -5.06 -9.02
N ALA A 62 11.98 -4.51 -8.73
CA ALA A 62 12.34 -3.15 -9.14
C ALA A 62 12.28 -2.98 -10.66
N ARG A 63 12.76 -3.97 -11.41
CA ARG A 63 12.65 -3.94 -12.88
C ARG A 63 11.20 -3.96 -13.35
N SER A 64 10.36 -4.80 -12.74
CA SER A 64 8.93 -4.84 -13.05
C SER A 64 8.24 -3.52 -12.75
N VAL A 65 8.56 -2.91 -11.61
CA VAL A 65 8.05 -1.58 -11.24
C VAL A 65 8.46 -0.54 -12.27
N GLY A 66 9.73 -0.52 -12.68
CA GLY A 66 10.23 0.41 -13.69
C GLY A 66 9.51 0.28 -15.03
N LEU A 67 9.30 -0.97 -15.47
CA LEU A 67 8.57 -1.23 -16.72
C LEU A 67 7.11 -0.75 -16.63
N LEU A 68 6.48 -0.96 -15.49
CA LEU A 68 5.09 -0.51 -15.29
C LEU A 68 5.00 1.01 -15.19
N CYS A 69 5.96 1.67 -14.56
CA CYS A 69 6.06 3.14 -14.59
C CYS A 69 6.10 3.65 -16.03
N ALA A 70 6.96 3.05 -16.85
CA ALA A 70 7.11 3.46 -18.25
C ALA A 70 5.83 3.27 -19.05
N SER A 71 5.18 2.11 -18.90
CA SER A 71 3.97 1.79 -19.68
C SER A 71 2.75 2.58 -19.25
N THR A 72 2.65 2.96 -17.98
CA THR A 72 1.51 3.72 -17.46
C THR A 72 1.78 5.23 -17.40
N ARG A 73 3.02 5.66 -17.65
CA ARG A 73 3.47 7.05 -17.51
C ARG A 73 3.22 7.59 -16.10
N HIS A 74 3.39 6.74 -15.11
CA HIS A 74 3.25 7.10 -13.70
C HIS A 74 4.62 6.95 -13.03
N ASP A 75 5.16 8.05 -12.50
CA ASP A 75 6.55 8.10 -12.04
C ASP A 75 6.74 7.73 -10.56
N ASP A 76 5.67 7.64 -9.79
CA ASP A 76 5.76 7.28 -8.37
C ASP A 76 5.99 5.77 -8.22
N VAL A 77 7.25 5.41 -7.96
CA VAL A 77 7.64 4.00 -7.85
C VAL A 77 6.97 3.29 -6.68
N ILE A 78 6.61 4.02 -5.63
CA ILE A 78 5.94 3.44 -4.45
C ILE A 78 4.50 3.09 -4.82
N ASP A 79 3.77 4.01 -5.45
CA ASP A 79 2.40 3.73 -5.91
C ASP A 79 2.36 2.56 -6.89
N VAL A 80 3.31 2.54 -7.83
CA VAL A 80 3.38 1.46 -8.83
C VAL A 80 3.70 0.12 -8.14
N HIS A 81 4.58 0.12 -7.15
CA HIS A 81 4.87 -1.09 -6.36
C HIS A 81 3.63 -1.58 -5.60
N VAL A 82 2.86 -0.66 -5.01
CA VAL A 82 1.58 -1.01 -4.36
C VAL A 82 0.64 -1.70 -5.35
N ALA A 83 0.47 -1.13 -6.54
CA ALA A 83 -0.38 -1.71 -7.57
C ALA A 83 0.10 -3.09 -8.00
N LEU A 84 1.40 -3.27 -8.19
CA LEU A 84 1.98 -4.56 -8.58
C LEU A 84 1.76 -5.61 -7.49
N CYS A 85 2.00 -5.27 -6.22
CA CYS A 85 1.76 -6.17 -5.09
C CYS A 85 0.30 -6.61 -5.00
N ALA A 86 -0.62 -5.66 -5.17
CA ALA A 86 -2.05 -5.95 -5.13
C ALA A 86 -2.46 -6.88 -6.28
N ARG A 87 -1.96 -6.62 -7.48
CA ARG A 87 -2.24 -7.46 -8.66
C ARG A 87 -1.78 -8.90 -8.44
N GLU A 88 -0.55 -9.07 -7.98
CA GLU A 88 0.04 -10.40 -7.77
C GLU A 88 -0.67 -11.19 -6.68
N ARG A 89 -1.16 -10.50 -5.64
CA ARG A 89 -1.84 -11.14 -4.51
C ARG A 89 -3.34 -11.22 -4.66
N ARG A 90 -3.87 -10.59 -5.71
CA ARG A 90 -5.32 -10.44 -5.91
C ARG A 90 -5.98 -9.73 -4.72
N HIS A 91 -5.32 -8.70 -4.25
CA HIS A 91 -5.80 -7.86 -3.15
C HIS A 91 -6.49 -6.60 -3.69
N ALA A 92 -7.40 -6.04 -2.87
CA ALA A 92 -7.86 -4.68 -3.06
C ALA A 92 -6.80 -3.71 -2.52
N VAL A 93 -6.74 -2.52 -3.10
CA VAL A 93 -5.87 -1.43 -2.61
C VAL A 93 -6.69 -0.51 -1.72
N VAL A 94 -6.24 -0.30 -0.50
CA VAL A 94 -6.82 0.70 0.41
C VAL A 94 -6.05 1.99 0.23
N THR A 95 -6.71 3.04 -0.25
CA THR A 95 -6.04 4.28 -0.62
C THR A 95 -6.92 5.50 -0.38
N GLY A 96 -6.29 6.63 -0.05
CA GLY A 96 -6.93 7.95 -0.04
C GLY A 96 -6.93 8.62 -1.42
N ASP A 97 -6.26 8.04 -2.40
CA ASP A 97 -6.13 8.57 -3.76
C ASP A 97 -6.46 7.52 -4.81
N PRO A 98 -7.76 7.19 -4.96
CA PRO A 98 -8.17 6.12 -5.87
C PRO A 98 -7.88 6.41 -7.33
N ASP A 99 -7.84 7.68 -7.73
CA ASP A 99 -7.62 8.05 -9.13
C ASP A 99 -6.21 7.68 -9.59
N ASP A 100 -5.20 7.87 -8.75
CA ASP A 100 -3.83 7.50 -9.06
C ASP A 100 -3.71 5.98 -9.25
N MET A 101 -4.33 5.20 -8.38
CA MET A 101 -4.32 3.74 -8.50
C MET A 101 -5.03 3.27 -9.77
N SER A 102 -6.17 3.88 -10.11
CA SER A 102 -6.92 3.54 -11.32
C SER A 102 -6.16 3.87 -12.61
N ARG A 103 -5.32 4.89 -12.59
CA ARG A 103 -4.45 5.21 -13.74
C ARG A 103 -3.37 4.16 -13.94
N ILE A 104 -2.86 3.60 -12.85
CA ILE A 104 -1.83 2.55 -12.92
C ILE A 104 -2.46 1.25 -13.41
N ASP A 105 -3.57 0.84 -12.81
CA ASP A 105 -4.28 -0.38 -13.20
C ASP A 105 -5.78 -0.23 -12.92
N PRO A 106 -6.58 0.06 -13.97
CA PRO A 106 -8.02 0.25 -13.80
C PRO A 106 -8.77 -1.01 -13.37
N ALA A 107 -8.14 -2.19 -13.46
CA ALA A 107 -8.75 -3.45 -13.04
C ALA A 107 -8.60 -3.74 -11.55
N LEU A 108 -7.79 -2.97 -10.80
CA LEU A 108 -7.60 -3.20 -9.37
C LEU A 108 -8.86 -2.84 -8.57
N PRO A 109 -9.32 -3.73 -7.68
CA PRO A 109 -10.33 -3.35 -6.71
C PRO A 109 -9.78 -2.30 -5.76
N ILE A 110 -10.55 -1.25 -5.51
CA ILE A 110 -10.11 -0.12 -4.69
C ILE A 110 -11.09 0.07 -3.55
N ILE A 111 -10.53 0.22 -2.33
CA ILE A 111 -11.26 0.62 -1.14
C ILE A 111 -10.81 2.03 -0.79
N ARG A 112 -11.72 2.99 -0.97
CA ARG A 112 -11.44 4.39 -0.69
C ARG A 112 -11.56 4.68 0.80
N VAL A 113 -10.62 5.46 1.32
CA VAL A 113 -10.65 5.92 2.71
C VAL A 113 -10.66 7.43 2.86
#